data_911ea293500129d9ea5cb0a9d24a6eda
#
_entry.id   911ea293500129d9ea5cb0a9d24a6eda
#
_cell.length_a   1.000
_cell.length_b   1.000
_cell.length_c   1.000
_cell.angle_alpha   90.00
_cell.angle_beta   90.00
_cell.angle_gamma   90.00
#
_symmetry.space_group_name_H-M   'P 1'
#
loop_
_entity.id
_entity.type
_entity.pdbx_description
1 polymer ?
#
loop_
_entity_poly.entity_id
_entity_poly.type
_entity_poly.pdbx_seq_one_letter_code
_entity_poly.pdbx_strand_id
1 'polypeptide(L)'
;VSLDIGRERAIELGKRYVHNDICFPAQMTIGEALAALDSGKWDPHTVAIGTGKYIGDCRLTHYAALLRKALDDAGYGYVPIITNDDKDAHNMHPGVKMSLGSAIRVAFGLPMIDALEDLLRKMRPYELEPGSAEKAFDQAIECVTTGIRERGVRGAVNGFKQAIAIMG
;
A
#
# COMPACT_ATOMS: atom_id res chain seq x y z
N VAL A 1 6.69 0.81 -2.21
CA VAL A 1 8.02 0.35 -1.81
C VAL A 1 7.87 -0.36 -0.48
N SER A 2 8.30 -1.61 -0.37
CA SER A 2 8.33 -2.33 0.90
C SER A 2 9.39 -1.72 1.79
N LEU A 3 9.00 -1.31 3.00
CA LEU A 3 9.92 -0.76 3.99
C LEU A 3 10.51 -1.93 4.79
N ASP A 4 11.60 -2.51 4.30
CA ASP A 4 12.36 -3.53 5.04
C ASP A 4 13.30 -2.86 6.05
N ILE A 5 12.75 -2.48 7.21
CA ILE A 5 13.45 -1.64 8.20
C ILE A 5 13.56 -2.33 9.57
N GLY A 6 13.33 -3.59 9.67
CA GLY A 6 13.40 -4.30 10.95
C GLY A 6 12.28 -3.91 11.93
N ARG A 7 11.51 -4.90 12.32
CA ARG A 7 10.34 -4.73 13.20
C ARG A 7 10.68 -4.11 14.57
N GLU A 8 11.81 -4.47 15.14
CA GLU A 8 12.22 -3.99 16.47
C GLU A 8 12.43 -2.48 16.50
N ARG A 9 13.12 -1.92 15.49
CA ARG A 9 13.33 -0.48 15.38
C ARG A 9 12.02 0.28 15.17
N ALA A 10 11.10 -0.25 14.37
CA ALA A 10 9.79 0.33 14.18
C ALA A 10 8.97 0.36 15.49
N ILE A 11 9.01 -0.72 16.27
CA ILE A 11 8.33 -0.77 17.59
C ILE A 11 8.93 0.26 18.55
N GLU A 12 10.25 0.36 18.62
CA GLU A 12 10.93 1.33 19.48
C GLU A 12 10.52 2.78 19.16
N LEU A 13 10.61 3.17 17.89
CA LEU A 13 10.25 4.50 17.44
C LEU A 13 8.74 4.77 17.60
N GLY A 14 7.90 3.80 17.27
CA GLY A 14 6.46 3.91 17.48
C GLY A 14 6.11 4.18 18.93
N LYS A 15 6.69 3.44 19.87
CA LYS A 15 6.48 3.66 21.32
C LYS A 15 7.01 5.00 21.83
N ARG A 16 8.05 5.51 21.20
CA ARG A 16 8.66 6.79 21.61
C ARG A 16 7.82 7.99 21.22
N TYR A 17 7.20 7.97 20.05
CA TYR A 17 6.52 9.13 19.48
C TYR A 17 4.99 9.03 19.49
N VAL A 18 4.44 7.87 19.87
CA VAL A 18 3.00 7.65 19.94
C VAL A 18 2.61 7.15 21.33
N HIS A 19 1.47 7.65 21.83
CA HIS A 19 0.97 7.29 23.15
C HIS A 19 0.68 5.78 23.26
N ASN A 20 0.96 5.19 24.43
CA ASN A 20 0.82 3.74 24.66
C ASN A 20 -0.63 3.22 24.54
N ASP A 21 -1.64 4.10 24.72
CA ASP A 21 -3.05 3.73 24.61
C ASP A 21 -3.54 3.64 23.15
N ILE A 22 -2.70 3.99 22.18
CA ILE A 22 -3.03 3.81 20.79
C ILE A 22 -2.88 2.34 20.40
N CYS A 23 -3.63 1.90 19.37
CA CYS A 23 -3.54 0.52 18.91
C CYS A 23 -2.14 0.21 18.33
N PHE A 24 -1.69 -1.03 18.54
CA PHE A 24 -0.37 -1.48 18.08
C PHE A 24 -0.11 -1.27 16.58
N PRO A 25 -1.07 -1.48 15.66
CA PRO A 25 -0.88 -1.16 14.24
C PRO A 25 -0.51 0.30 13.99
N ALA A 26 -1.08 1.26 14.74
CA ALA A 26 -0.71 2.67 14.62
C ALA A 26 0.75 2.91 15.04
N GLN A 27 1.16 2.31 16.17
CA GLN A 27 2.55 2.40 16.63
C GLN A 27 3.51 1.84 15.59
N MET A 28 3.17 0.69 15.00
CA MET A 28 3.99 0.07 13.94
C MET A 28 4.09 0.95 12.71
N THR A 29 2.97 1.39 12.16
CA THR A 29 2.95 2.19 10.93
C THR A 29 3.74 3.50 11.08
N ILE A 30 3.57 4.18 12.21
CA ILE A 30 4.30 5.42 12.50
C ILE A 30 5.78 5.14 12.74
N GLY A 31 6.09 4.08 13.49
CA GLY A 31 7.46 3.67 13.74
C GLY A 31 8.21 3.24 12.47
N GLU A 32 7.55 2.54 11.55
CA GLU A 32 8.10 2.18 10.24
C GLU A 32 8.41 3.41 9.40
N ALA A 33 7.52 4.41 9.38
CA ALA A 33 7.75 5.66 8.67
C ALA A 33 8.98 6.40 9.23
N LEU A 34 9.08 6.54 10.55
CA LEU A 34 10.22 7.17 11.20
C LEU A 34 11.52 6.38 10.99
N ALA A 35 11.48 5.05 11.13
CA ALA A 35 12.63 4.20 10.89
C ALA A 35 13.12 4.25 9.44
N ALA A 36 12.18 4.43 8.48
CA ALA A 36 12.52 4.64 7.09
C ALA A 36 13.33 5.93 6.89
N LEU A 37 12.88 7.03 7.46
CA LEU A 37 13.56 8.32 7.38
C LEU A 37 14.92 8.29 8.09
N ASP A 38 15.01 7.64 9.25
CA ASP A 38 16.25 7.47 10.00
C ASP A 38 17.27 6.54 9.31
N SER A 39 16.83 5.68 8.41
CA SER A 39 17.66 4.62 7.81
C SER A 39 18.77 5.14 6.89
N GLY A 40 18.64 6.38 6.42
CA GLY A 40 19.54 6.95 5.40
C GLY A 40 19.41 6.34 4.00
N LYS A 41 18.48 5.39 3.79
CA LYS A 41 18.20 4.79 2.48
C LYS A 41 17.50 5.75 1.52
N TRP A 42 16.80 6.72 2.06
CA TRP A 42 16.05 7.74 1.31
C TRP A 42 16.40 9.12 1.84
N ASP A 43 16.53 10.09 0.94
CA ASP A 43 16.67 11.48 1.32
C ASP A 43 15.31 12.03 1.77
N PRO A 44 15.15 12.44 3.05
CA PRO A 44 13.88 12.94 3.56
C PRO A 44 13.35 14.18 2.82
N HIS A 45 14.21 14.93 2.11
CA HIS A 45 13.80 16.10 1.32
C HIS A 45 13.17 15.73 -0.02
N THR A 46 13.32 14.48 -0.48
CA THR A 46 12.84 14.02 -1.79
C THR A 46 11.68 13.03 -1.69
N VAL A 47 11.24 12.69 -0.48
CA VAL A 47 10.18 11.70 -0.25
C VAL A 47 8.93 12.33 0.35
N ALA A 48 7.81 11.65 0.17
CA ALA A 48 6.55 11.92 0.85
C ALA A 48 6.01 10.61 1.44
N ILE A 49 5.28 10.69 2.56
CA ILE A 49 4.66 9.52 3.18
C ILE A 49 3.20 9.48 2.80
N GLY A 50 2.78 8.40 2.12
CA GLY A 50 1.37 8.15 1.79
C GLY A 50 0.67 7.42 2.93
N THR A 51 -0.45 7.96 3.42
CA THR A 51 -1.31 7.28 4.39
C THR A 51 -2.77 7.56 4.09
N GLY A 52 -3.63 6.55 4.17
CA GLY A 52 -5.07 6.73 4.01
C GLY A 52 -5.71 7.19 5.31
N LYS A 53 -6.78 7.99 5.19
CA LYS A 53 -7.71 8.27 6.28
C LYS A 53 -8.95 7.42 6.07
N TYR A 54 -9.25 6.59 7.04
CA TYR A 54 -10.47 5.78 7.04
C TYR A 54 -11.63 6.58 7.65
N ILE A 55 -12.79 6.49 7.03
CA ILE A 55 -14.01 7.12 7.54
C ILE A 55 -14.84 6.01 8.19
N GLY A 56 -14.79 5.92 9.52
CA GLY A 56 -15.51 4.90 10.28
C GLY A 56 -15.06 4.86 11.75
N ASP A 57 -15.53 3.88 12.48
CA ASP A 57 -15.34 3.77 13.94
C ASP A 57 -13.94 3.25 14.36
N CYS A 58 -13.07 2.97 13.39
CA CYS A 58 -11.71 2.53 13.67
C CYS A 58 -10.78 3.73 13.94
N ARG A 59 -9.84 3.57 14.87
CA ARG A 59 -8.79 4.56 15.17
C ARG A 59 -7.87 4.87 14.00
N LEU A 60 -7.91 4.08 12.93
CA LEU A 60 -7.25 4.36 11.65
C LEU A 60 -7.57 5.76 11.10
N THR A 61 -8.75 6.29 11.42
CA THR A 61 -9.15 7.67 11.11
C THR A 61 -8.12 8.72 11.59
N HIS A 62 -7.40 8.45 12.66
CA HIS A 62 -6.45 9.38 13.27
C HIS A 62 -4.99 9.13 12.90
N TYR A 63 -4.67 8.08 12.13
CA TYR A 63 -3.27 7.73 11.84
C TYR A 63 -2.51 8.84 11.11
N ALA A 64 -3.15 9.53 10.17
CA ALA A 64 -2.51 10.62 9.44
C ALA A 64 -2.13 11.78 10.37
N ALA A 65 -3.03 12.17 11.28
CA ALA A 65 -2.77 13.24 12.26
C ALA A 65 -1.71 12.85 13.30
N LEU A 66 -1.74 11.58 13.75
CA LEU A 66 -0.72 11.05 14.66
C LEU A 66 0.65 10.96 14.00
N LEU A 67 0.69 10.52 12.73
CA LEU A 67 1.91 10.50 11.94
C LEU A 67 2.47 11.92 11.76
N ARG A 68 1.62 12.92 11.45
CA ARG A 68 2.05 14.31 11.35
C ARG A 68 2.71 14.79 12.65
N LYS A 69 2.03 14.58 13.78
CA LYS A 69 2.59 14.92 15.07
C LYS A 69 3.93 14.21 15.34
N ALA A 70 4.00 12.93 15.08
CA ALA A 70 5.22 12.15 15.31
C ALA A 70 6.39 12.62 14.43
N LEU A 71 6.12 13.00 13.17
CA LEU A 71 7.13 13.58 12.28
C LEU A 71 7.59 14.95 12.77
N ASP A 72 6.68 15.80 13.25
CA ASP A 72 7.03 17.11 13.80
C ASP A 72 7.91 16.96 15.04
N ASP A 73 7.51 16.08 15.96
CA ASP A 73 8.26 15.80 17.20
C ASP A 73 9.65 15.16 16.92
N ALA A 74 9.79 14.41 15.84
CA ALA A 74 11.03 13.78 15.42
C ALA A 74 11.95 14.67 14.56
N GLY A 75 11.54 15.91 14.25
CA GLY A 75 12.31 16.84 13.43
C GLY A 75 12.11 16.68 11.92
N TYR A 76 11.16 15.85 11.48
CA TYR A 76 10.80 15.64 10.08
C TYR A 76 9.54 16.42 9.65
N GLY A 77 9.24 17.54 10.30
CA GLY A 77 8.08 18.37 10.01
C GLY A 77 7.97 18.86 8.57
N TYR A 78 9.08 18.91 7.85
CA TYR A 78 9.16 19.28 6.45
C TYR A 78 8.77 18.14 5.48
N VAL A 79 8.71 16.88 5.93
CA VAL A 79 8.31 15.73 5.10
C VAL A 79 6.80 15.80 4.86
N PRO A 80 6.33 15.86 3.62
CA PRO A 80 4.91 15.95 3.32
C PRO A 80 4.20 14.61 3.55
N ILE A 81 2.96 14.68 4.03
CA ILE A 81 2.06 13.52 4.10
C ILE A 81 1.02 13.64 2.98
N ILE A 82 0.89 12.61 2.18
CA ILE A 82 -0.16 12.48 1.17
C ILE A 82 -1.29 11.66 1.76
N THR A 83 -2.49 12.24 1.84
CA THR A 83 -3.68 11.60 2.41
C THR A 83 -4.91 11.83 1.53
N ASN A 84 -5.96 11.08 1.75
CA ASN A 84 -7.24 11.26 1.06
C ASN A 84 -8.14 12.36 1.69
N ASP A 85 -7.67 13.00 2.76
CA ASP A 85 -8.35 14.13 3.40
C ASP A 85 -7.41 15.34 3.42
N ASP A 86 -7.88 16.45 2.86
CA ASP A 86 -7.07 17.66 2.63
C ASP A 86 -7.36 18.80 3.62
N LYS A 87 -8.15 18.55 4.67
CA LYS A 87 -8.80 19.68 5.33
C LYS A 87 -8.05 20.34 6.45
N ASP A 88 -7.13 19.73 7.18
CA ASP A 88 -6.84 20.30 8.49
C ASP A 88 -5.43 20.20 9.07
N ALA A 89 -4.39 19.87 8.33
CA ALA A 89 -3.11 19.82 8.99
C ALA A 89 -1.95 20.37 8.17
N HIS A 90 -1.04 20.98 8.89
CA HIS A 90 0.25 21.44 8.40
C HIS A 90 0.96 20.35 7.58
N ASN A 91 1.37 20.70 6.36
CA ASN A 91 2.11 19.83 5.44
C ASN A 91 1.44 18.48 5.14
N MET A 92 0.11 18.47 5.13
CA MET A 92 -0.71 17.37 4.62
C MET A 92 -1.32 17.77 3.27
N HIS A 93 -1.21 16.88 2.30
CA HIS A 93 -1.61 17.15 0.93
C HIS A 93 -2.66 16.15 0.46
N PRO A 94 -3.60 16.60 -0.38
CA PRO A 94 -4.57 15.68 -0.96
C PRO A 94 -3.86 14.63 -1.80
N GLY A 95 -4.39 13.41 -1.76
CA GLY A 95 -3.91 12.31 -2.57
C GLY A 95 -3.97 12.61 -4.07
N VAL A 96 -3.36 11.76 -4.85
CA VAL A 96 -3.36 11.88 -6.32
C VAL A 96 -4.80 11.90 -6.84
N LYS A 97 -5.18 12.97 -7.53
CA LYS A 97 -6.47 13.04 -8.20
C LYS A 97 -6.51 12.01 -9.33
N MET A 98 -7.36 11.00 -9.18
CA MET A 98 -7.55 9.99 -10.20
C MET A 98 -8.33 10.57 -11.37
N SER A 99 -7.80 10.45 -12.59
CA SER A 99 -8.57 10.75 -13.79
C SER A 99 -9.71 9.73 -13.96
N LEU A 100 -10.78 10.09 -14.66
CA LEU A 100 -11.87 9.16 -14.96
C LEU A 100 -11.35 7.88 -15.64
N GLY A 101 -10.42 8.01 -16.57
CA GLY A 101 -9.80 6.86 -17.24
C GLY A 101 -9.04 5.95 -16.27
N SER A 102 -8.33 6.53 -15.28
CA SER A 102 -7.65 5.75 -14.23
C SER A 102 -8.65 5.07 -13.30
N ALA A 103 -9.74 5.76 -12.93
CA ALA A 103 -10.80 5.19 -12.10
C ALA A 103 -11.46 3.98 -12.77
N ILE A 104 -11.75 4.08 -14.08
CA ILE A 104 -12.30 2.97 -14.85
C ILE A 104 -11.32 1.79 -14.89
N ARG A 105 -10.02 2.03 -15.12
CA ARG A 105 -9.00 0.96 -15.10
C ARG A 105 -8.93 0.25 -13.76
N VAL A 106 -8.98 0.99 -12.66
CA VAL A 106 -8.99 0.44 -11.30
C VAL A 106 -10.25 -0.38 -11.06
N ALA A 107 -11.42 0.15 -11.43
CA ALA A 107 -12.70 -0.53 -11.25
C ALA A 107 -12.77 -1.89 -11.99
N PHE A 108 -12.10 -2.04 -13.11
CA PHE A 108 -12.03 -3.31 -13.83
C PHE A 108 -10.84 -4.17 -13.40
N GLY A 109 -9.70 -3.57 -13.07
CA GLY A 109 -8.48 -4.29 -12.69
C GLY A 109 -8.57 -4.97 -11.33
N LEU A 110 -9.09 -4.28 -10.31
CA LEU A 110 -9.17 -4.85 -8.96
C LEU A 110 -9.98 -6.15 -8.89
N PRO A 111 -11.22 -6.24 -9.43
CA PRO A 111 -11.96 -7.49 -9.40
C PRO A 111 -11.28 -8.64 -10.16
N MET A 112 -10.48 -8.33 -11.19
CA MET A 112 -9.71 -9.35 -11.91
C MET A 112 -8.57 -9.90 -11.02
N ILE A 113 -7.89 -9.02 -10.29
CA ILE A 113 -6.85 -9.42 -9.33
C ILE A 113 -7.45 -10.25 -8.20
N ASP A 114 -8.57 -9.82 -7.63
CA ASP A 114 -9.28 -10.57 -6.58
C ASP A 114 -9.67 -11.98 -7.05
N ALA A 115 -10.15 -12.12 -8.29
CA ALA A 115 -10.48 -13.42 -8.88
C ALA A 115 -9.24 -14.32 -9.05
N LEU A 116 -8.09 -13.76 -9.45
CA LEU A 116 -6.84 -14.51 -9.56
C LEU A 116 -6.30 -14.93 -8.18
N GLU A 117 -6.43 -14.08 -7.15
CA GLU A 117 -6.10 -14.44 -5.79
C GLU A 117 -6.99 -15.56 -5.23
N ASP A 118 -8.27 -15.57 -5.56
CA ASP A 118 -9.18 -16.64 -5.18
C ASP A 118 -8.79 -17.97 -5.86
N LEU A 119 -8.41 -17.92 -7.13
CA LEU A 119 -7.85 -19.08 -7.84
C LEU A 119 -6.56 -19.58 -7.19
N LEU A 120 -5.62 -18.69 -6.85
CA LEU A 120 -4.38 -19.06 -6.16
C LEU A 120 -4.67 -19.80 -4.86
N ARG A 121 -5.59 -19.28 -4.03
CA ARG A 121 -5.98 -19.95 -2.77
C ARG A 121 -6.57 -21.34 -2.98
N LYS A 122 -7.30 -21.53 -4.09
CA LYS A 122 -7.89 -22.84 -4.44
C LYS A 122 -6.87 -23.81 -5.02
N MET A 123 -5.87 -23.33 -5.74
CA MET A 123 -4.83 -24.17 -6.37
C MET A 123 -3.74 -24.60 -5.40
N ARG A 124 -3.33 -23.75 -4.47
CA ARG A 124 -2.25 -24.04 -3.50
C ARG A 124 -2.32 -25.41 -2.82
N PRO A 125 -3.48 -25.88 -2.33
CA PRO A 125 -3.56 -27.20 -1.69
C PRO A 125 -3.32 -28.38 -2.64
N TYR A 126 -3.40 -28.17 -3.95
CA TYR A 126 -3.30 -29.19 -4.99
C TYR A 126 -2.04 -29.07 -5.84
N GLU A 127 -1.14 -28.12 -5.53
CA GLU A 127 0.10 -28.01 -6.28
C GLU A 127 0.98 -29.24 -6.14
N LEU A 128 1.53 -29.71 -7.25
CA LEU A 128 2.42 -30.86 -7.29
C LEU A 128 3.85 -30.48 -6.90
N GLU A 129 4.27 -29.27 -7.26
CA GLU A 129 5.58 -28.73 -6.91
C GLU A 129 5.37 -27.49 -6.01
N PRO A 130 5.97 -27.43 -4.83
CA PRO A 130 5.84 -26.30 -3.92
C PRO A 130 6.19 -24.97 -4.59
N GLY A 131 5.27 -24.00 -4.56
CA GLY A 131 5.43 -22.68 -5.14
C GLY A 131 5.08 -22.59 -6.64
N SER A 132 4.61 -23.66 -7.27
CA SER A 132 4.16 -23.61 -8.67
C SER A 132 2.92 -22.76 -8.85
N ALA A 133 1.98 -22.79 -7.91
CA ALA A 133 0.79 -21.97 -7.92
C ALA A 133 1.12 -20.45 -7.81
N GLU A 134 2.10 -20.10 -6.99
CA GLU A 134 2.57 -18.69 -6.88
C GLU A 134 3.24 -18.20 -8.16
N LYS A 135 4.08 -19.01 -8.77
CA LYS A 135 4.70 -18.65 -10.06
C LYS A 135 3.65 -18.43 -11.15
N ALA A 136 2.63 -19.29 -11.21
CA ALA A 136 1.52 -19.12 -12.15
C ALA A 136 0.73 -17.83 -11.86
N PHE A 137 0.50 -17.53 -10.59
CA PHE A 137 -0.17 -16.29 -10.17
C PHE A 137 0.63 -15.05 -10.54
N ASP A 138 1.94 -15.01 -10.32
CA ASP A 138 2.79 -13.87 -10.70
C ASP A 138 2.73 -13.61 -12.20
N GLN A 139 2.78 -14.65 -13.03
CA GLN A 139 2.62 -14.55 -14.48
C GLN A 139 1.23 -14.06 -14.87
N ALA A 140 0.20 -14.54 -14.19
CA ALA A 140 -1.18 -14.14 -14.41
C ALA A 140 -1.40 -12.64 -14.08
N ILE A 141 -0.85 -12.15 -12.97
CA ILE A 141 -0.88 -10.73 -12.59
C ILE A 141 -0.16 -9.87 -13.62
N GLU A 142 0.99 -10.32 -14.13
CA GLU A 142 1.72 -9.59 -15.16
C GLU A 142 0.91 -9.46 -16.46
N CYS A 143 0.20 -10.50 -16.89
CA CYS A 143 -0.69 -10.44 -18.06
C CYS A 143 -1.78 -9.37 -17.89
N VAL A 144 -2.45 -9.31 -16.72
CA VAL A 144 -3.51 -8.33 -16.46
C VAL A 144 -2.94 -6.91 -16.36
N THR A 145 -1.86 -6.72 -15.60
CA THR A 145 -1.27 -5.40 -15.36
C THR A 145 -0.66 -4.80 -16.62
N THR A 146 0.01 -5.61 -17.42
CA THR A 146 0.53 -5.19 -18.74
C THR A 146 -0.61 -4.87 -19.69
N GLY A 147 -1.62 -5.72 -19.77
CA GLY A 147 -2.79 -5.48 -20.60
C GLY A 147 -3.49 -4.16 -20.25
N ILE A 148 -3.73 -3.89 -18.99
CA ILE A 148 -4.40 -2.64 -18.56
C ILE A 148 -3.55 -1.40 -18.79
N ARG A 149 -2.22 -1.53 -18.67
CA ARG A 149 -1.28 -0.44 -18.90
C ARG A 149 -1.25 -0.04 -20.38
N GLU A 150 -1.16 -0.99 -21.28
CA GLU A 150 -0.98 -0.74 -22.70
C GLU A 150 -2.28 -0.40 -23.42
N ARG A 151 -3.36 -1.13 -23.14
CA ARG A 151 -4.61 -1.09 -23.92
C ARG A 151 -5.84 -0.79 -23.07
N GLY A 152 -5.67 -0.37 -21.82
CA GLY A 152 -6.74 -0.05 -20.90
C GLY A 152 -7.63 -1.28 -20.58
N VAL A 153 -8.93 -1.06 -20.41
CA VAL A 153 -9.88 -2.13 -20.02
C VAL A 153 -9.91 -3.31 -21.02
N ARG A 154 -9.84 -3.04 -22.31
CA ARG A 154 -9.82 -4.12 -23.33
C ARG A 154 -8.57 -4.99 -23.18
N GLY A 155 -7.42 -4.38 -22.90
CA GLY A 155 -6.18 -5.10 -22.63
C GLY A 155 -6.26 -5.92 -21.34
N ALA A 156 -6.86 -5.36 -20.27
CA ALA A 156 -7.09 -6.08 -19.02
C ALA A 156 -7.95 -7.33 -19.22
N VAL A 157 -9.05 -7.24 -19.98
CA VAL A 157 -9.91 -8.40 -20.28
C VAL A 157 -9.15 -9.49 -21.04
N ASN A 158 -8.34 -9.11 -22.02
CA ASN A 158 -7.52 -10.07 -22.76
C ASN A 158 -6.42 -10.68 -21.87
N GLY A 159 -5.76 -9.87 -21.07
CA GLY A 159 -4.77 -10.33 -20.09
C GLY A 159 -5.38 -11.27 -19.05
N PHE A 160 -6.59 -10.99 -18.59
CA PHE A 160 -7.31 -11.86 -17.65
C PHE A 160 -7.67 -13.21 -18.24
N LYS A 161 -8.08 -13.26 -19.53
CA LYS A 161 -8.30 -14.55 -20.23
C LYS A 161 -7.02 -15.38 -20.32
N GLN A 162 -5.88 -14.73 -20.61
CA GLN A 162 -4.57 -15.40 -20.61
C GLN A 162 -4.18 -15.86 -19.20
N ALA A 163 -4.41 -15.02 -18.21
CA ALA A 163 -4.15 -15.31 -16.80
C ALA A 163 -4.91 -16.56 -16.31
N ILE A 164 -6.21 -16.68 -16.64
CA ILE A 164 -7.01 -17.88 -16.32
C ILE A 164 -6.42 -19.12 -17.01
N ALA A 165 -5.96 -19.01 -18.26
CA ALA A 165 -5.38 -20.15 -18.96
C ALA A 165 -4.01 -20.60 -18.39
N ILE A 166 -3.28 -19.68 -17.72
CA ILE A 166 -2.02 -20.00 -17.03
C ILE A 166 -2.30 -20.72 -15.70
N MET A 167 -3.38 -20.32 -15.02
CA MET A 167 -3.74 -20.83 -13.70
C MET A 167 -4.71 -22.03 -13.74
N GLY A 168 -5.29 -22.41 -14.88
CA GLY A 168 -6.21 -23.54 -15.05
C GLY A 168 -5.57 -24.70 -15.76
#